data_191bc2900df7424a4d24581512ece485
#
_entry.id   191bc2900df7424a4d24581512ece485
#
_cell.length_a   1.000
_cell.length_b   1.000
_cell.length_c   1.000
_cell.angle_alpha   90.00
_cell.angle_beta   90.00
_cell.angle_gamma   90.00
#
_symmetry.space_group_name_H-M   'P 1'
#
loop_
_entity.id
_entity.type
_entity.pdbx_description
1 polymer ?
#
loop_
_entity_poly.entity_id
_entity_poly.type
_entity_poly.pdbx_seq_one_letter_code
_entity_poly.pdbx_strand_id
1 'polypeptide(L)'
;VIPERFAPVLADVAPLARAFDAAGHRLYLVGGVVRDLLLGDDRPVDYDFTTDAPPDRIEEILGSFDGTEALWTQGKRFGTIGAKVRVGEGDDSRVVDHEITTHRAEAYVPDSRKPEVSFATDIEADLSRRDFTINAMALSLPDARLVDPFGGTADLASKVLRTPLSASESFSDDPLRMLRAARFLTRHDLKPDDELVEAVEQMGDRIAIVSPERIRDELNRLVVLDDPSPGLWFLADTGLSEHFLPELSAMRLEQDPIHHHKDVLAHTIAVVRKTSPDLVLRLAALFHDIGKPDTRDFGPKGVTFHHHEVVGARM
;
A
#
# COMPACT_ATOMS: atom_id res chain seq x y z
N VAL A 1 15.26 21.25 8.40
CA VAL A 1 16.47 20.47 8.75
C VAL A 1 16.04 19.01 8.76
N ILE A 2 16.71 18.19 7.95
CA ILE A 2 16.45 16.75 7.88
C ILE A 2 17.01 16.08 9.15
N PRO A 3 16.28 15.14 9.76
CA PRO A 3 16.75 14.42 10.93
C PRO A 3 18.06 13.63 10.66
N GLU A 4 18.93 13.53 11.64
CA GLU A 4 20.24 12.87 11.55
C GLU A 4 20.13 11.39 11.11
N ARG A 5 19.01 10.71 11.43
CA ARG A 5 18.71 9.34 11.00
C ARG A 5 18.64 9.12 9.49
N PHE A 6 18.54 10.19 8.69
CA PHE A 6 18.62 10.10 7.23
C PHE A 6 20.07 9.95 6.72
N ALA A 7 21.08 10.27 7.53
CA ALA A 7 22.47 10.28 7.11
C ALA A 7 22.97 8.96 6.50
N PRO A 8 22.65 7.76 7.04
CA PRO A 8 23.10 6.51 6.42
C PRO A 8 22.51 6.28 5.03
N VAL A 9 21.19 6.54 4.87
CA VAL A 9 20.51 6.40 3.56
C VAL A 9 21.04 7.41 2.57
N LEU A 10 21.28 8.65 3.00
CA LEU A 10 21.86 9.69 2.14
C LEU A 10 23.28 9.33 1.71
N ALA A 11 24.08 8.71 2.57
CA ALA A 11 25.42 8.23 2.21
C ALA A 11 25.34 7.12 1.15
N ASP A 12 24.41 6.17 1.29
CA ASP A 12 24.20 5.08 0.34
C ASP A 12 23.81 5.59 -1.05
N VAL A 13 22.91 6.56 -1.12
CA VAL A 13 22.34 7.03 -2.40
C VAL A 13 23.15 8.17 -3.04
N ALA A 14 24.06 8.80 -2.31
CA ALA A 14 24.85 9.95 -2.80
C ALA A 14 25.70 9.66 -4.04
N PRO A 15 26.36 8.48 -4.20
CA PRO A 15 27.11 8.19 -5.41
C PRO A 15 26.22 8.15 -6.65
N LEU A 16 25.06 7.51 -6.56
CA LEU A 16 24.07 7.44 -7.64
C LEU A 16 23.49 8.83 -7.95
N ALA A 17 23.16 9.61 -6.91
CA ALA A 17 22.64 10.97 -7.07
C ALA A 17 23.62 11.86 -7.85
N ARG A 18 24.93 11.75 -7.57
CA ARG A 18 25.97 12.46 -8.32
C ARG A 18 26.06 12.03 -9.78
N ALA A 19 25.83 10.73 -10.09
CA ALA A 19 25.80 10.23 -11.45
C ALA A 19 24.63 10.83 -12.27
N PHE A 20 23.45 10.96 -11.66
CA PHE A 20 22.31 11.62 -12.28
C PHE A 20 22.53 13.12 -12.47
N ASP A 21 23.05 13.81 -11.46
CA ASP A 21 23.36 15.24 -11.52
C ASP A 21 24.41 15.54 -12.62
N ALA A 22 25.48 14.73 -12.70
CA ALA A 22 26.48 14.83 -13.76
C ALA A 22 25.90 14.57 -15.17
N ALA A 23 24.85 13.79 -15.27
CA ALA A 23 24.10 13.57 -16.50
C ALA A 23 23.08 14.65 -16.82
N GLY A 24 22.92 15.67 -15.93
CA GLY A 24 21.98 16.79 -16.06
C GLY A 24 20.55 16.47 -15.65
N HIS A 25 20.37 15.43 -14.84
CA HIS A 25 19.05 14.98 -14.38
C HIS A 25 18.90 15.07 -12.86
N ARG A 26 17.68 15.38 -12.41
CA ARG A 26 17.31 15.40 -11.00
C ARG A 26 16.92 14.01 -10.55
N LEU A 27 17.32 13.65 -9.33
CA LEU A 27 16.94 12.37 -8.70
C LEU A 27 16.28 12.66 -7.35
N TYR A 28 15.21 11.96 -7.06
CA TYR A 28 14.48 12.06 -5.81
C TYR A 28 14.27 10.67 -5.21
N LEU A 29 14.58 10.52 -3.93
CA LEU A 29 14.14 9.37 -3.14
C LEU A 29 12.67 9.58 -2.78
N VAL A 30 11.81 8.55 -2.93
CA VAL A 30 10.36 8.72 -2.82
C VAL A 30 9.67 7.57 -2.10
N GLY A 31 8.41 7.78 -1.74
CA GLY A 31 7.50 6.73 -1.30
C GLY A 31 7.76 6.24 0.12
N GLY A 32 7.68 4.92 0.30
CA GLY A 32 7.75 4.29 1.60
C GLY A 32 9.02 4.60 2.38
N VAL A 33 10.14 4.70 1.71
CA VAL A 33 11.45 5.01 2.34
C VAL A 33 11.42 6.35 3.05
N VAL A 34 10.91 7.41 2.40
CA VAL A 34 10.85 8.75 3.00
C VAL A 34 9.93 8.74 4.23
N ARG A 35 8.76 8.12 4.12
CA ARG A 35 7.82 7.96 5.23
C ARG A 35 8.45 7.19 6.40
N ASP A 36 9.04 6.04 6.13
CA ASP A 36 9.57 5.15 7.15
C ASP A 36 10.75 5.79 7.88
N LEU A 37 11.61 6.52 7.17
CA LEU A 37 12.66 7.37 7.76
C LEU A 37 12.07 8.48 8.65
N LEU A 38 10.96 9.12 8.25
CA LEU A 38 10.28 10.11 9.08
C LEU A 38 9.69 9.48 10.36
N LEU A 39 9.22 8.24 10.28
CA LEU A 39 8.71 7.48 11.43
C LEU A 39 9.81 6.92 12.35
N GLY A 40 11.07 6.94 11.91
CA GLY A 40 12.20 6.44 12.70
C GLY A 40 12.62 5.00 12.35
N ASP A 41 12.11 4.44 11.27
CA ASP A 41 12.63 3.20 10.68
C ASP A 41 13.82 3.57 9.78
N ASP A 42 15.02 3.12 10.15
CA ASP A 42 16.29 3.50 9.54
C ASP A 42 16.89 2.40 8.63
N ARG A 43 16.15 1.33 8.37
CA ARG A 43 16.63 0.17 7.61
C ARG A 43 15.77 -0.14 6.38
N PRO A 44 15.77 0.74 5.35
CA PRO A 44 15.08 0.43 4.11
C PRO A 44 15.73 -0.80 3.44
N VAL A 45 14.88 -1.69 2.95
CA VAL A 45 15.30 -2.88 2.20
C VAL A 45 15.52 -2.55 0.73
N ASP A 46 14.72 -1.60 0.20
CA ASP A 46 14.68 -1.19 -1.18
C ASP A 46 14.74 0.33 -1.26
N TYR A 47 15.23 0.88 -2.37
CA TYR A 47 15.20 2.31 -2.65
C TYR A 47 14.37 2.62 -3.90
N ASP A 48 13.29 3.37 -3.70
CA ASP A 48 12.46 3.90 -4.78
C ASP A 48 12.86 5.33 -5.13
N PHE A 49 13.11 5.56 -6.40
CA PHE A 49 13.46 6.88 -6.92
C PHE A 49 12.51 7.32 -8.02
N THR A 50 12.41 8.63 -8.17
CA THR A 50 11.79 9.24 -9.34
C THR A 50 12.72 10.32 -9.92
N THR A 51 12.69 10.52 -11.25
CA THR A 51 13.61 11.39 -11.97
C THR A 51 12.95 12.02 -13.20
N ASP A 52 13.47 13.14 -13.68
CA ASP A 52 13.11 13.74 -14.97
C ASP A 52 13.82 13.06 -16.17
N ALA A 53 14.74 12.12 -15.92
CA ALA A 53 15.39 11.36 -16.96
C ALA A 53 14.41 10.40 -17.66
N PRO A 54 14.38 10.31 -18.99
CA PRO A 54 13.61 9.28 -19.69
C PRO A 54 14.22 7.88 -19.46
N PRO A 55 13.43 6.80 -19.65
CA PRO A 55 13.87 5.43 -19.33
C PRO A 55 15.17 4.98 -20.01
N ASP A 56 15.38 5.39 -21.26
CA ASP A 56 16.64 5.07 -21.98
C ASP A 56 17.84 5.72 -21.29
N ARG A 57 17.67 6.94 -20.79
CA ARG A 57 18.72 7.66 -20.10
C ARG A 57 18.98 7.09 -18.71
N ILE A 58 17.94 6.65 -18.00
CA ILE A 58 18.11 5.93 -16.73
C ILE A 58 18.93 4.66 -16.94
N GLU A 59 18.61 3.88 -17.98
CA GLU A 59 19.33 2.65 -18.33
C GLU A 59 20.82 2.93 -18.65
N GLU A 60 21.13 3.99 -19.41
CA GLU A 60 22.50 4.40 -19.71
C GLU A 60 23.28 4.79 -18.46
N ILE A 61 22.69 5.61 -17.57
CA ILE A 61 23.33 6.06 -16.33
C ILE A 61 23.62 4.85 -15.43
N LEU A 62 22.62 3.98 -15.22
CA LEU A 62 22.80 2.78 -14.41
C LEU A 62 23.81 1.80 -15.04
N GLY A 63 23.79 1.64 -16.36
CA GLY A 63 24.72 0.75 -17.07
C GLY A 63 26.18 1.21 -16.99
N SER A 64 26.42 2.50 -16.80
CA SER A 64 27.77 3.08 -16.62
C SER A 64 28.16 3.31 -15.16
N PHE A 65 27.27 3.07 -14.22
CA PHE A 65 27.52 3.31 -12.79
C PHE A 65 28.25 2.10 -12.17
N ASP A 66 29.45 2.30 -11.66
CA ASP A 66 30.32 1.24 -11.13
C ASP A 66 29.68 0.41 -9.98
N GLY A 67 28.71 0.98 -9.28
CA GLY A 67 27.96 0.28 -8.22
C GLY A 67 26.91 -0.69 -8.73
N THR A 68 26.58 -0.69 -10.03
CA THR A 68 25.52 -1.55 -10.58
C THR A 68 25.99 -2.98 -10.78
N GLU A 69 25.36 -3.93 -10.10
CA GLU A 69 25.65 -5.37 -10.24
C GLU A 69 24.73 -6.07 -11.23
N ALA A 70 23.47 -5.65 -11.29
CA ALA A 70 22.46 -6.17 -12.21
C ALA A 70 21.49 -5.08 -12.60
N LEU A 71 20.93 -5.19 -13.81
CA LEU A 71 19.95 -4.23 -14.34
C LEU A 71 18.83 -5.01 -15.02
N TRP A 72 17.57 -4.55 -14.84
CA TRP A 72 16.41 -5.12 -15.54
C TRP A 72 15.48 -4.03 -16.05
N THR A 73 14.91 -4.29 -17.23
CA THR A 73 14.12 -3.33 -18.00
C THR A 73 12.65 -3.73 -18.19
N GLN A 74 12.17 -4.73 -17.41
CA GLN A 74 10.78 -5.22 -17.54
C GLN A 74 9.73 -4.13 -17.31
N GLY A 75 10.03 -3.14 -16.45
CA GLY A 75 9.21 -1.95 -16.20
C GLY A 75 9.39 -0.79 -17.18
N LYS A 76 10.33 -0.88 -18.14
CA LYS A 76 10.75 0.24 -19.01
C LYS A 76 9.60 0.89 -19.76
N ARG A 77 8.66 0.10 -20.27
CA ARG A 77 7.44 0.61 -20.94
C ARG A 77 6.56 1.47 -20.04
N PHE A 78 6.71 1.32 -18.72
CA PHE A 78 6.02 2.10 -17.70
C PHE A 78 6.93 3.17 -17.08
N GLY A 79 8.10 3.40 -17.65
CA GLY A 79 9.06 4.38 -17.16
C GLY A 79 9.99 3.91 -16.05
N THR A 80 9.93 2.63 -15.63
CA THR A 80 10.71 2.12 -14.50
C THR A 80 11.88 1.24 -14.99
N ILE A 81 13.08 1.53 -14.50
CA ILE A 81 14.27 0.69 -14.62
C ILE A 81 14.67 0.25 -13.22
N GLY A 82 14.91 -1.05 -13.07
CA GLY A 82 15.39 -1.60 -11.81
C GLY A 82 16.87 -1.99 -11.89
N ALA A 83 17.56 -1.89 -10.75
CA ALA A 83 18.95 -2.31 -10.63
C ALA A 83 19.27 -2.84 -9.24
N LYS A 84 20.21 -3.80 -9.17
CA LYS A 84 20.91 -4.13 -7.93
C LYS A 84 22.15 -3.24 -7.85
N VAL A 85 22.21 -2.44 -6.80
CA VAL A 85 23.28 -1.48 -6.61
C VAL A 85 24.02 -1.78 -5.32
N ARG A 86 25.34 -1.82 -5.40
CA ARG A 86 26.22 -1.92 -4.23
C ARG A 86 26.29 -0.58 -3.53
N VAL A 87 25.95 -0.56 -2.25
CA VAL A 87 25.98 0.63 -1.39
C VAL A 87 26.87 0.35 -0.16
N GLY A 88 27.37 1.42 0.48
CA GLY A 88 28.32 1.30 1.58
C GLY A 88 29.74 1.01 1.12
N GLU A 89 30.70 1.00 2.07
CA GLU A 89 32.10 0.76 1.83
C GLU A 89 32.65 -0.32 2.78
N GLY A 90 33.66 -1.06 2.34
CA GLY A 90 34.33 -2.07 3.17
C GLY A 90 33.39 -3.17 3.66
N ASP A 91 33.46 -3.47 4.97
CA ASP A 91 32.66 -4.52 5.60
C ASP A 91 31.15 -4.17 5.70
N ASP A 92 30.78 -2.89 5.56
CA ASP A 92 29.39 -2.44 5.55
C ASP A 92 28.77 -2.43 4.13
N SER A 93 29.50 -2.90 3.14
CA SER A 93 29.04 -2.97 1.76
C SER A 93 27.92 -4.00 1.61
N ARG A 94 26.80 -3.57 1.01
CA ARG A 94 25.65 -4.44 0.73
C ARG A 94 25.04 -4.12 -0.64
N VAL A 95 24.29 -5.07 -1.16
CA VAL A 95 23.55 -4.91 -2.42
C VAL A 95 22.10 -4.62 -2.11
N VAL A 96 21.56 -3.54 -2.68
CA VAL A 96 20.20 -3.07 -2.46
C VAL A 96 19.48 -2.93 -3.81
N ASP A 97 18.22 -3.31 -3.83
CA ASP A 97 17.37 -3.13 -5.00
C ASP A 97 16.97 -1.65 -5.13
N HIS A 98 17.17 -1.12 -6.34
CA HIS A 98 16.83 0.25 -6.72
C HIS A 98 15.79 0.20 -7.83
N GLU A 99 14.67 0.88 -7.63
CA GLU A 99 13.70 1.12 -8.69
C GLU A 99 13.66 2.62 -9.02
N ILE A 100 14.03 2.95 -10.26
CA ILE A 100 14.09 4.34 -10.73
C ILE A 100 13.03 4.54 -11.80
N THR A 101 12.10 5.46 -11.53
CA THR A 101 10.97 5.73 -12.41
C THR A 101 11.04 7.15 -12.95
N THR A 102 10.86 7.32 -14.26
CA THR A 102 10.66 8.65 -14.86
C THR A 102 9.40 9.28 -14.28
N HIS A 103 9.41 10.57 -13.94
CA HIS A 103 8.21 11.29 -13.47
C HIS A 103 7.04 11.05 -14.41
N ARG A 104 5.90 10.68 -13.86
CA ARG A 104 4.69 10.39 -14.63
C ARG A 104 3.63 11.45 -14.36
N ALA A 105 2.96 11.86 -15.44
CA ALA A 105 1.63 12.44 -15.39
C ALA A 105 0.71 11.42 -16.07
N GLU A 106 -0.01 10.62 -15.32
CA GLU A 106 -0.89 9.61 -15.89
C GLU A 106 -2.21 10.27 -16.29
N ALA A 107 -2.66 9.98 -17.53
CA ALA A 107 -4.03 10.20 -17.93
C ALA A 107 -4.73 8.84 -17.95
N TYR A 108 -5.65 8.61 -17.01
CA TYR A 108 -6.49 7.42 -17.05
C TYR A 108 -7.63 7.64 -18.04
N VAL A 109 -7.77 6.69 -18.97
CA VAL A 109 -8.97 6.63 -19.82
C VAL A 109 -10.05 5.94 -18.99
N PRO A 110 -11.24 6.54 -18.80
CA PRO A 110 -12.36 5.88 -18.12
C PRO A 110 -12.56 4.46 -18.68
N ASP A 111 -12.72 3.47 -17.81
CA ASP A 111 -12.93 2.06 -18.16
C ASP A 111 -11.74 1.31 -18.81
N SER A 112 -10.54 1.88 -18.83
CA SER A 112 -9.34 1.20 -19.30
C SER A 112 -8.48 0.74 -18.12
N ARG A 113 -8.07 -0.54 -18.14
CA ARG A 113 -7.10 -1.11 -17.18
C ARG A 113 -5.65 -0.72 -17.48
N LYS A 114 -5.41 0.02 -18.55
CA LYS A 114 -4.06 0.40 -19.01
C LYS A 114 -3.99 1.92 -19.02
N PRO A 115 -3.26 2.51 -18.03
CA PRO A 115 -2.97 3.94 -18.10
C PRO A 115 -2.14 4.23 -19.35
N GLU A 116 -2.47 5.29 -20.08
CA GLU A 116 -1.53 5.88 -21.00
C GLU A 116 -0.50 6.64 -20.17
N VAL A 117 0.71 6.09 -20.12
CA VAL A 117 1.80 6.73 -19.38
C VAL A 117 2.26 7.94 -20.17
N SER A 118 1.98 9.13 -19.65
CA SER A 118 2.64 10.36 -20.08
C SER A 118 3.75 10.71 -19.07
N PHE A 119 4.90 11.11 -19.57
CA PHE A 119 6.01 11.51 -18.71
C PHE A 119 5.88 12.98 -18.35
N ALA A 120 6.07 13.30 -17.06
CA ALA A 120 6.12 14.67 -16.56
C ALA A 120 7.57 15.11 -16.34
N THR A 121 7.77 16.40 -16.35
CA THR A 121 9.06 17.01 -15.96
C THR A 121 9.04 17.54 -14.54
N ASP A 122 7.86 17.52 -13.90
CA ASP A 122 7.63 18.07 -12.57
C ASP A 122 7.38 16.97 -11.54
N ILE A 123 8.09 17.07 -10.43
CA ILE A 123 7.98 16.18 -9.28
C ILE A 123 6.59 16.25 -8.62
N GLU A 124 5.94 17.40 -8.59
CA GLU A 124 4.62 17.55 -7.99
C GLU A 124 3.58 16.72 -8.75
N ALA A 125 3.67 16.67 -10.08
CA ALA A 125 2.80 15.82 -10.90
C ALA A 125 3.02 14.33 -10.61
N ASP A 126 4.25 13.89 -10.35
CA ASP A 126 4.52 12.49 -9.94
C ASP A 126 3.97 12.20 -8.55
N LEU A 127 4.11 13.14 -7.61
CA LEU A 127 3.63 12.96 -6.24
C LEU A 127 2.10 13.00 -6.15
N SER A 128 1.42 13.83 -6.96
CA SER A 128 -0.04 13.98 -6.93
C SER A 128 -0.80 12.70 -7.25
N ARG A 129 -0.24 11.84 -8.11
CA ARG A 129 -0.85 10.59 -8.54
C ARG A 129 -0.60 9.41 -7.59
N ARG A 130 0.16 9.60 -6.50
CA ARG A 130 0.41 8.55 -5.50
C ARG A 130 -0.84 8.27 -4.69
N ASP A 131 -0.84 7.13 -3.99
CA ASP A 131 -2.01 6.66 -3.25
C ASP A 131 -2.42 7.57 -2.08
N PHE A 132 -1.45 7.91 -1.21
CA PHE A 132 -1.71 8.69 0.01
C PHE A 132 -0.65 9.77 0.21
N THR A 133 -1.02 10.88 0.88
CA THR A 133 -0.12 12.00 1.19
C THR A 133 1.15 11.54 1.89
N ILE A 134 1.04 10.58 2.81
CA ILE A 134 2.17 10.01 3.54
C ILE A 134 3.18 9.26 2.64
N ASN A 135 2.79 8.90 1.42
CA ASN A 135 3.64 8.29 0.40
C ASN A 135 3.96 9.26 -0.75
N ALA A 136 3.35 10.47 -0.73
CA ALA A 136 3.52 11.52 -1.73
C ALA A 136 4.54 12.57 -1.29
N MET A 137 5.60 12.10 -0.66
CA MET A 137 6.75 12.90 -0.22
C MET A 137 7.99 12.43 -0.97
N ALA A 138 8.89 13.36 -1.24
CA ALA A 138 10.17 13.11 -1.89
C ALA A 138 11.32 13.81 -1.17
N LEU A 139 12.52 13.23 -1.28
CA LEU A 139 13.76 13.85 -0.85
C LEU A 139 14.61 14.14 -2.08
N SER A 140 14.83 15.42 -2.40
CA SER A 140 15.68 15.77 -3.54
C SER A 140 17.14 15.42 -3.24
N LEU A 141 17.84 14.89 -4.24
CA LEU A 141 19.23 14.49 -4.14
C LEU A 141 20.09 15.30 -5.12
N PRO A 142 21.34 15.66 -4.75
CA PRO A 142 22.03 15.34 -3.50
C PRO A 142 21.71 16.28 -2.33
N ASP A 143 20.94 17.37 -2.53
CA ASP A 143 20.74 18.46 -1.55
C ASP A 143 19.97 18.03 -0.30
N ALA A 144 19.38 16.85 -0.30
CA ALA A 144 18.61 16.29 0.79
C ALA A 144 17.46 17.20 1.26
N ARG A 145 16.79 17.91 0.33
CA ARG A 145 15.65 18.78 0.65
C ARG A 145 14.35 17.99 0.54
N LEU A 146 13.53 18.04 1.61
CA LEU A 146 12.21 17.45 1.60
C LEU A 146 11.26 18.23 0.67
N VAL A 147 10.56 17.53 -0.19
CA VAL A 147 9.49 17.99 -1.08
C VAL A 147 8.20 17.34 -0.63
N ASP A 148 7.28 18.12 -0.09
CA ASP A 148 6.02 17.66 0.51
C ASP A 148 4.88 18.62 0.12
N PRO A 149 4.45 18.61 -1.16
CA PRO A 149 3.45 19.55 -1.64
C PRO A 149 2.04 19.25 -1.13
N PHE A 150 1.79 18.03 -0.64
CA PHE A 150 0.47 17.59 -0.21
C PHE A 150 0.34 17.43 1.31
N GLY A 151 1.35 17.86 2.08
CA GLY A 151 1.29 17.87 3.54
C GLY A 151 1.40 16.49 4.21
N GLY A 152 2.06 15.53 3.55
CA GLY A 152 2.23 14.17 4.08
C GLY A 152 2.92 14.13 5.45
N THR A 153 3.85 15.05 5.74
CA THR A 153 4.48 15.17 7.06
C THR A 153 3.50 15.57 8.15
N ALA A 154 2.58 16.49 7.84
CA ALA A 154 1.54 16.93 8.78
C ALA A 154 0.53 15.81 9.03
N ASP A 155 0.12 15.10 7.98
CA ASP A 155 -0.79 13.95 8.09
C ASP A 155 -0.17 12.81 8.89
N LEU A 156 1.13 12.54 8.70
CA LEU A 156 1.86 11.55 9.48
C LEU A 156 1.89 11.92 10.97
N ALA A 157 2.17 13.18 11.28
CA ALA A 157 2.21 13.69 12.64
C ALA A 157 0.84 13.69 13.32
N SER A 158 -0.22 13.97 12.55
CA SER A 158 -1.61 13.99 13.03
C SER A 158 -2.29 12.61 12.97
N LYS A 159 -1.58 11.59 12.45
CA LYS A 159 -2.10 10.24 12.22
C LYS A 159 -3.34 10.22 11.32
N VAL A 160 -3.32 10.96 10.24
CA VAL A 160 -4.40 11.05 9.25
C VAL A 160 -3.99 10.30 7.98
N LEU A 161 -4.92 9.56 7.39
CA LEU A 161 -4.78 8.95 6.08
C LEU A 161 -5.67 9.69 5.08
N ARG A 162 -5.04 10.34 4.09
CA ARG A 162 -5.75 10.99 2.98
C ARG A 162 -4.98 10.86 1.66
N THR A 163 -5.65 11.13 0.56
CA THR A 163 -5.08 11.13 -0.79
C THR A 163 -4.48 12.51 -1.14
N PRO A 164 -3.48 12.59 -2.03
CA PRO A 164 -2.89 13.87 -2.46
C PRO A 164 -3.89 14.78 -3.18
N LEU A 165 -4.71 14.21 -4.06
CA LEU A 165 -5.85 14.83 -4.71
C LEU A 165 -7.13 14.36 -4.04
N SER A 166 -8.32 14.66 -4.61
CA SER A 166 -9.56 14.13 -4.08
C SER A 166 -9.54 12.59 -4.04
N ALA A 167 -10.18 12.02 -3.03
CA ALA A 167 -10.25 10.56 -2.89
C ALA A 167 -10.97 9.92 -4.09
N SER A 168 -11.98 10.60 -4.63
CA SER A 168 -12.72 10.15 -5.82
C SER A 168 -11.85 10.07 -7.06
N GLU A 169 -10.98 11.06 -7.32
CA GLU A 169 -10.01 11.01 -8.43
C GLU A 169 -9.02 9.86 -8.20
N SER A 170 -8.45 9.76 -7.01
CA SER A 170 -7.48 8.73 -6.67
C SER A 170 -8.03 7.32 -6.85
N PHE A 171 -9.28 7.05 -6.45
CA PHE A 171 -9.92 5.75 -6.57
C PHE A 171 -10.46 5.48 -7.99
N SER A 172 -10.74 6.52 -8.77
CA SER A 172 -11.00 6.39 -10.20
C SER A 172 -9.78 5.90 -10.96
N ASP A 173 -8.60 6.38 -10.58
CA ASP A 173 -7.33 6.01 -11.19
C ASP A 173 -6.94 4.56 -10.87
N ASP A 174 -6.96 4.16 -9.60
CA ASP A 174 -6.70 2.78 -9.19
C ASP A 174 -7.61 2.40 -8.01
N PRO A 175 -8.73 1.68 -8.27
CA PRO A 175 -9.65 1.25 -7.21
C PRO A 175 -9.01 0.37 -6.13
N LEU A 176 -7.86 -0.28 -6.40
CA LEU A 176 -7.14 -1.03 -5.38
C LEU A 176 -6.67 -0.14 -4.22
N ARG A 177 -6.56 1.18 -4.43
CA ARG A 177 -6.20 2.13 -3.37
C ARG A 177 -7.20 2.13 -2.21
N MET A 178 -8.48 1.79 -2.45
CA MET A 178 -9.47 1.60 -1.39
C MET A 178 -9.09 0.45 -0.44
N LEU A 179 -8.66 -0.69 -0.98
CA LEU A 179 -8.17 -1.80 -0.17
C LEU A 179 -6.80 -1.50 0.47
N ARG A 180 -5.94 -0.77 -0.24
CA ARG A 180 -4.68 -0.26 0.31
C ARG A 180 -4.92 0.67 1.51
N ALA A 181 -5.99 1.49 1.49
CA ALA A 181 -6.36 2.33 2.63
C ALA A 181 -6.55 1.49 3.90
N ALA A 182 -7.30 0.37 3.83
CA ALA A 182 -7.46 -0.55 4.95
C ALA A 182 -6.11 -1.04 5.52
N ARG A 183 -5.15 -1.34 4.66
CA ARG A 183 -3.82 -1.77 5.08
C ARG A 183 -2.97 -0.64 5.67
N PHE A 184 -2.96 0.55 5.05
CA PHE A 184 -2.14 1.68 5.50
C PHE A 184 -2.64 2.26 6.83
N LEU A 185 -3.97 2.41 7.00
CA LEU A 185 -4.52 2.87 8.28
C LEU A 185 -4.16 1.90 9.42
N THR A 186 -4.15 0.60 9.13
CA THR A 186 -3.79 -0.44 10.10
C THR A 186 -2.29 -0.43 10.41
N ARG A 187 -1.45 -0.46 9.35
CA ARG A 187 0.01 -0.57 9.51
C ARG A 187 0.62 0.60 10.27
N HIS A 188 0.09 1.81 10.07
CA HIS A 188 0.68 3.03 10.61
C HIS A 188 -0.18 3.68 11.70
N ASP A 189 -1.23 2.98 12.18
CA ASP A 189 -2.16 3.49 13.20
C ASP A 189 -2.73 4.86 12.81
N LEU A 190 -3.27 4.96 11.58
CA LEU A 190 -3.82 6.19 11.02
C LEU A 190 -5.34 6.16 11.04
N LYS A 191 -5.95 7.33 11.07
CA LYS A 191 -7.39 7.52 10.90
C LYS A 191 -7.65 8.01 9.48
N PRO A 192 -8.52 7.34 8.70
CA PRO A 192 -8.94 7.87 7.41
C PRO A 192 -9.71 9.17 7.64
N ASP A 193 -9.52 10.17 6.75
CA ASP A 193 -10.37 11.35 6.76
C ASP A 193 -11.77 11.04 6.21
N ASP A 194 -12.72 11.93 6.47
CA ASP A 194 -14.11 11.70 6.11
C ASP A 194 -14.30 11.59 4.59
N GLU A 195 -13.59 12.39 3.79
CA GLU A 195 -13.66 12.34 2.33
C GLU A 195 -13.20 10.98 1.78
N LEU A 196 -12.15 10.39 2.36
CA LEU A 196 -11.68 9.08 1.97
C LEU A 196 -12.72 8.00 2.27
N VAL A 197 -13.35 8.04 3.46
CA VAL A 197 -14.40 7.09 3.86
C VAL A 197 -15.60 7.19 2.92
N GLU A 198 -16.11 8.40 2.70
CA GLU A 198 -17.25 8.65 1.80
C GLU A 198 -16.96 8.17 0.37
N ALA A 199 -15.75 8.40 -0.14
CA ALA A 199 -15.37 7.94 -1.46
C ALA A 199 -15.30 6.40 -1.55
N VAL A 200 -14.83 5.71 -0.51
CA VAL A 200 -14.85 4.23 -0.46
C VAL A 200 -16.28 3.70 -0.47
N GLU A 201 -17.18 4.30 0.32
CA GLU A 201 -18.59 3.90 0.37
C GLU A 201 -19.30 4.10 -0.98
N GLN A 202 -18.99 5.20 -1.69
CA GLN A 202 -19.63 5.55 -2.96
C GLN A 202 -19.07 4.78 -4.16
N MET A 203 -17.80 4.37 -4.12
CA MET A 203 -17.07 3.81 -5.25
C MET A 203 -16.63 2.36 -5.06
N GLY A 204 -17.06 1.71 -3.98
CA GLY A 204 -16.64 0.36 -3.62
C GLY A 204 -16.84 -0.66 -4.75
N ASP A 205 -17.89 -0.52 -5.56
CA ASP A 205 -18.18 -1.38 -6.71
C ASP A 205 -17.07 -1.37 -7.77
N ARG A 206 -16.31 -0.29 -7.88
CA ARG A 206 -15.18 -0.19 -8.82
C ARG A 206 -14.05 -1.18 -8.54
N ILE A 207 -13.98 -1.75 -7.33
CA ILE A 207 -12.98 -2.78 -7.04
C ILE A 207 -13.11 -4.00 -7.97
N ALA A 208 -14.29 -4.22 -8.56
CA ALA A 208 -14.54 -5.31 -9.49
C ALA A 208 -13.70 -5.25 -10.78
N ILE A 209 -13.15 -4.08 -11.15
CA ILE A 209 -12.23 -3.99 -12.30
C ILE A 209 -10.79 -4.39 -11.96
N VAL A 210 -10.45 -4.52 -10.68
CA VAL A 210 -9.13 -4.95 -10.21
C VAL A 210 -9.01 -6.46 -10.34
N SER A 211 -7.83 -6.95 -10.73
CA SER A 211 -7.65 -8.40 -10.83
C SER A 211 -7.71 -9.08 -9.46
N PRO A 212 -8.28 -10.29 -9.37
CA PRO A 212 -8.38 -11.03 -8.11
C PRO A 212 -7.03 -11.25 -7.41
N GLU A 213 -5.95 -11.40 -8.19
CA GLU A 213 -4.61 -11.57 -7.65
C GLU A 213 -4.14 -10.34 -6.89
N ARG A 214 -4.39 -9.13 -7.43
CA ARG A 214 -4.03 -7.87 -6.74
C ARG A 214 -4.85 -7.69 -5.46
N ILE A 215 -6.14 -8.00 -5.50
CA ILE A 215 -7.03 -7.95 -4.31
C ILE A 215 -6.53 -8.93 -3.25
N ARG A 216 -6.29 -10.20 -3.63
CA ARG A 216 -5.75 -11.23 -2.75
C ARG A 216 -4.43 -10.79 -2.10
N ASP A 217 -3.51 -10.24 -2.89
CA ASP A 217 -2.19 -9.87 -2.40
C ASP A 217 -2.27 -8.72 -1.38
N GLU A 218 -3.16 -7.73 -1.59
CA GLU A 218 -3.38 -6.66 -0.61
C GLU A 218 -4.09 -7.19 0.66
N LEU A 219 -5.08 -8.07 0.52
CA LEU A 219 -5.74 -8.71 1.67
C LEU A 219 -4.73 -9.55 2.47
N ASN A 220 -3.89 -10.32 1.81
CA ASN A 220 -2.85 -11.11 2.46
C ASN A 220 -1.87 -10.23 3.25
N ARG A 221 -1.46 -9.08 2.70
CA ARG A 221 -0.61 -8.11 3.39
C ARG A 221 -1.30 -7.47 4.59
N LEU A 222 -2.61 -7.27 4.52
CA LEU A 222 -3.40 -6.74 5.65
C LEU A 222 -3.48 -7.75 6.79
N VAL A 223 -3.87 -9.00 6.50
CA VAL A 223 -4.15 -9.99 7.56
C VAL A 223 -2.91 -10.43 8.33
N VAL A 224 -1.71 -10.32 7.74
CA VAL A 224 -0.44 -10.64 8.41
C VAL A 224 0.16 -9.49 9.23
N LEU A 225 -0.49 -8.32 9.31
CA LEU A 225 -0.10 -7.26 10.22
C LEU A 225 -0.27 -7.71 11.68
N ASP A 226 0.45 -7.11 12.61
CA ASP A 226 0.39 -7.45 14.03
C ASP A 226 -1.04 -7.43 14.57
N ASP A 227 -1.76 -6.35 14.32
CA ASP A 227 -3.21 -6.24 14.57
C ASP A 227 -3.97 -5.85 13.30
N PRO A 228 -4.56 -6.79 12.55
CA PRO A 228 -5.30 -6.48 11.33
C PRO A 228 -6.72 -5.95 11.57
N SER A 229 -7.17 -5.89 12.84
CA SER A 229 -8.55 -5.54 13.19
C SER A 229 -9.01 -4.20 12.62
N PRO A 230 -8.25 -3.08 12.68
CA PRO A 230 -8.73 -1.81 12.16
C PRO A 230 -9.06 -1.87 10.67
N GLY A 231 -8.22 -2.53 9.86
CA GLY A 231 -8.44 -2.68 8.44
C GLY A 231 -9.61 -3.61 8.11
N LEU A 232 -9.77 -4.71 8.85
CA LEU A 232 -10.91 -5.62 8.66
C LEU A 232 -12.23 -4.93 9.00
N TRP A 233 -12.25 -4.12 10.07
CA TRP A 233 -13.42 -3.30 10.39
C TRP A 233 -13.68 -2.25 9.32
N PHE A 234 -12.66 -1.55 8.84
CA PHE A 234 -12.81 -0.58 7.76
C PHE A 234 -13.45 -1.20 6.51
N LEU A 235 -12.99 -2.39 6.08
CA LEU A 235 -13.57 -3.11 4.94
C LEU A 235 -15.05 -3.45 5.13
N ALA A 236 -15.42 -3.86 6.34
CA ALA A 236 -16.80 -4.23 6.66
C ALA A 236 -17.71 -3.02 6.91
N ASP A 237 -17.19 -1.94 7.54
CA ASP A 237 -17.95 -0.75 7.89
C ASP A 237 -18.26 0.11 6.67
N THR A 238 -17.33 0.22 5.72
CA THR A 238 -17.51 0.94 4.44
C THR A 238 -18.27 0.13 3.40
N GLY A 239 -18.55 -1.16 3.64
CA GLY A 239 -19.16 -2.05 2.67
C GLY A 239 -18.21 -2.51 1.55
N LEU A 240 -16.94 -2.10 1.57
CA LEU A 240 -15.99 -2.45 0.50
C LEU A 240 -15.84 -3.97 0.34
N SER A 241 -15.86 -4.73 1.45
CA SER A 241 -15.76 -6.20 1.40
C SER A 241 -16.91 -6.87 0.65
N GLU A 242 -18.09 -6.25 0.55
CA GLU A 242 -19.24 -6.82 -0.16
C GLU A 242 -18.97 -7.05 -1.66
N HIS A 243 -18.01 -6.32 -2.23
CA HIS A 243 -17.68 -6.38 -3.65
C HIS A 243 -16.62 -7.44 -4.01
N PHE A 244 -15.90 -8.00 -3.03
CA PHE A 244 -14.86 -9.01 -3.31
C PHE A 244 -14.81 -10.17 -2.31
N LEU A 245 -15.40 -10.01 -1.13
CA LEU A 245 -15.50 -11.03 -0.07
C LEU A 245 -16.82 -10.78 0.71
N PRO A 246 -18.00 -10.94 0.07
CA PRO A 246 -19.29 -10.60 0.67
C PRO A 246 -19.57 -11.40 1.95
N GLU A 247 -18.99 -12.58 2.08
CA GLU A 247 -19.14 -13.45 3.25
C GLU A 247 -18.59 -12.78 4.52
N LEU A 248 -17.58 -11.91 4.40
CA LEU A 248 -17.05 -11.16 5.55
C LEU A 248 -18.12 -10.24 6.15
N SER A 249 -18.77 -9.43 5.32
CA SER A 249 -19.88 -8.56 5.77
C SER A 249 -21.09 -9.38 6.23
N ALA A 250 -21.37 -10.50 5.58
CA ALA A 250 -22.47 -11.40 5.95
C ALA A 250 -22.31 -11.98 7.36
N MET A 251 -21.08 -12.08 7.89
CA MET A 251 -20.84 -12.50 9.27
C MET A 251 -21.25 -11.43 10.31
N ARG A 252 -21.67 -10.23 9.92
CA ARG A 252 -22.25 -9.22 10.83
C ARG A 252 -23.65 -9.65 11.25
N LEU A 253 -23.73 -10.64 12.12
CA LEU A 253 -24.95 -11.21 12.63
C LEU A 253 -24.79 -11.65 14.08
N GLU A 254 -25.82 -11.46 14.88
CA GLU A 254 -25.85 -11.87 16.28
C GLU A 254 -25.90 -13.41 16.38
N GLN A 255 -24.97 -13.99 17.18
CA GLN A 255 -24.96 -15.43 17.47
C GLN A 255 -26.13 -15.85 18.36
N ASP A 256 -26.55 -14.99 19.30
CA ASP A 256 -27.61 -15.28 20.25
C ASP A 256 -28.43 -14.00 20.53
N PRO A 257 -29.64 -13.87 19.96
CA PRO A 257 -30.50 -12.72 20.18
C PRO A 257 -31.00 -12.58 21.64
N ILE A 258 -30.94 -13.68 22.43
CA ILE A 258 -31.45 -13.70 23.82
C ILE A 258 -30.37 -13.17 24.78
N HIS A 259 -29.11 -13.50 24.54
CA HIS A 259 -28.00 -13.16 25.43
C HIS A 259 -27.14 -12.01 24.89
N HIS A 260 -27.47 -11.44 23.73
CA HIS A 260 -26.73 -10.35 23.06
C HIS A 260 -25.20 -10.61 22.97
N HIS A 261 -24.79 -11.86 22.87
CA HIS A 261 -23.39 -12.23 22.85
C HIS A 261 -22.86 -12.37 21.44
N LYS A 262 -22.02 -11.41 21.10
CA LYS A 262 -21.01 -11.43 20.04
C LYS A 262 -21.54 -11.72 18.63
N ASP A 263 -21.62 -10.66 17.88
CA ASP A 263 -21.60 -10.68 16.44
C ASP A 263 -20.51 -11.63 15.93
N VAL A 264 -20.83 -12.48 14.95
CA VAL A 264 -19.90 -13.47 14.39
C VAL A 264 -18.70 -12.78 13.76
N LEU A 265 -18.91 -11.63 13.10
CA LEU A 265 -17.80 -10.84 12.53
C LEU A 265 -16.86 -10.35 13.64
N ALA A 266 -17.40 -9.78 14.72
CA ALA A 266 -16.59 -9.33 15.85
C ALA A 266 -15.80 -10.46 16.48
N HIS A 267 -16.41 -11.66 16.61
CA HIS A 267 -15.72 -12.85 17.06
C HIS A 267 -14.57 -13.22 16.10
N THR A 268 -14.86 -13.31 14.81
CA THR A 268 -13.89 -13.67 13.77
C THR A 268 -12.69 -12.72 13.76
N ILE A 269 -12.93 -11.41 13.76
CA ILE A 269 -11.86 -10.40 13.81
C ILE A 269 -11.03 -10.56 15.09
N ALA A 270 -11.66 -10.82 16.24
CA ALA A 270 -10.94 -11.04 17.50
C ALA A 270 -10.09 -12.33 17.48
N VAL A 271 -10.54 -13.38 16.78
CA VAL A 271 -9.76 -14.62 16.58
C VAL A 271 -8.58 -14.33 15.66
N VAL A 272 -8.77 -13.67 14.53
CA VAL A 272 -7.69 -13.28 13.62
C VAL A 272 -6.62 -12.47 14.36
N ARG A 273 -7.01 -11.47 15.14
CA ARG A 273 -6.09 -10.64 15.93
C ARG A 273 -5.21 -11.46 16.87
N LYS A 274 -5.77 -12.49 17.51
CA LYS A 274 -5.08 -13.34 18.50
C LYS A 274 -4.22 -14.42 17.87
N THR A 275 -4.38 -14.68 16.59
CA THR A 275 -3.60 -15.67 15.86
C THR A 275 -2.23 -15.08 15.48
N SER A 276 -1.17 -15.88 15.51
CA SER A 276 0.15 -15.42 15.06
C SER A 276 0.12 -14.93 13.61
N PRO A 277 0.97 -13.96 13.22
CA PRO A 277 0.96 -13.33 11.90
C PRO A 277 1.55 -14.24 10.79
N ASP A 278 1.14 -15.51 10.80
CA ASP A 278 1.38 -16.46 9.72
C ASP A 278 0.19 -16.43 8.76
N LEU A 279 0.45 -16.33 7.47
CA LEU A 279 -0.59 -16.14 6.46
C LEU A 279 -1.64 -17.27 6.47
N VAL A 280 -1.20 -18.53 6.57
CA VAL A 280 -2.10 -19.68 6.52
C VAL A 280 -2.99 -19.71 7.76
N LEU A 281 -2.40 -19.47 8.95
CA LEU A 281 -3.15 -19.41 10.20
C LEU A 281 -4.12 -18.23 10.24
N ARG A 282 -3.72 -17.06 9.76
CA ARG A 282 -4.57 -15.85 9.69
C ARG A 282 -5.75 -16.04 8.73
N LEU A 283 -5.53 -16.65 7.56
CA LEU A 283 -6.61 -16.98 6.63
C LEU A 283 -7.53 -18.07 7.20
N ALA A 284 -6.98 -19.09 7.83
CA ALA A 284 -7.80 -20.09 8.53
C ALA A 284 -8.66 -19.46 9.62
N ALA A 285 -8.09 -18.51 10.39
CA ALA A 285 -8.84 -17.76 11.40
C ALA A 285 -9.90 -16.83 10.79
N LEU A 286 -9.64 -16.21 9.63
CA LEU A 286 -10.59 -15.35 8.95
C LEU A 286 -11.78 -16.15 8.39
N PHE A 287 -11.55 -17.37 7.91
CA PHE A 287 -12.55 -18.16 7.22
C PHE A 287 -13.19 -19.27 8.07
N HIS A 288 -12.77 -19.47 9.33
CA HIS A 288 -13.28 -20.59 10.14
C HIS A 288 -14.80 -20.59 10.35
N ASP A 289 -15.40 -19.39 10.40
CA ASP A 289 -16.83 -19.18 10.64
C ASP A 289 -17.60 -18.69 9.40
N ILE A 290 -16.96 -18.67 8.23
CA ILE A 290 -17.51 -18.07 7.00
C ILE A 290 -18.82 -18.71 6.54
N GLY A 291 -19.07 -19.97 6.88
CA GLY A 291 -20.30 -20.69 6.57
C GLY A 291 -21.45 -20.46 7.57
N LYS A 292 -21.25 -19.69 8.66
CA LYS A 292 -22.30 -19.44 9.66
C LYS A 292 -23.50 -18.67 9.11
N PRO A 293 -23.37 -17.63 8.26
CA PRO A 293 -24.53 -16.96 7.69
C PRO A 293 -25.50 -17.91 6.99
N ASP A 294 -25.00 -18.83 6.18
CA ASP A 294 -25.80 -19.75 5.37
C ASP A 294 -26.38 -20.91 6.17
N THR A 295 -25.85 -21.17 7.35
CA THR A 295 -26.29 -22.30 8.22
C THR A 295 -27.03 -21.84 9.46
N ARG A 296 -27.39 -20.55 9.53
CA ARG A 296 -28.11 -19.97 10.64
C ARG A 296 -29.55 -20.52 10.70
N ASP A 297 -29.92 -21.14 11.83
CA ASP A 297 -31.27 -21.63 12.09
C ASP A 297 -31.76 -21.20 13.47
N PHE A 298 -33.07 -20.90 13.56
CA PHE A 298 -33.73 -20.41 14.78
C PHE A 298 -34.59 -21.54 15.37
N GLY A 299 -34.08 -22.16 16.42
CA GLY A 299 -34.79 -23.22 17.13
C GLY A 299 -35.35 -22.76 18.49
N PRO A 300 -36.15 -23.64 19.18
CA PRO A 300 -36.69 -23.35 20.50
C PRO A 300 -35.64 -23.10 21.59
N LYS A 301 -34.40 -23.50 21.34
CA LYS A 301 -33.25 -23.38 22.26
C LYS A 301 -32.28 -22.25 21.87
N GLY A 302 -32.65 -21.40 20.92
CA GLY A 302 -31.80 -20.32 20.42
C GLY A 302 -31.33 -20.55 18.98
N VAL A 303 -30.28 -19.82 18.59
CA VAL A 303 -29.67 -19.87 17.25
C VAL A 303 -28.65 -21.02 17.17
N THR A 304 -28.65 -21.73 16.05
CA THR A 304 -27.68 -22.78 15.75
C THR A 304 -27.04 -22.57 14.39
N PHE A 305 -25.88 -23.15 14.17
CA PHE A 305 -25.08 -23.03 12.94
C PHE A 305 -24.53 -24.42 12.55
N HIS A 306 -25.43 -25.43 12.48
CA HIS A 306 -25.02 -26.80 12.21
C HIS A 306 -24.36 -26.93 10.84
N HIS A 307 -23.22 -27.61 10.82
CA HIS A 307 -22.44 -27.91 9.61
C HIS A 307 -21.83 -26.66 8.91
N HIS A 308 -21.69 -25.52 9.62
CA HIS A 308 -21.07 -24.32 9.06
C HIS A 308 -19.63 -24.58 8.57
N GLU A 309 -18.89 -25.48 9.24
CA GLU A 309 -17.54 -25.89 8.86
C GLU A 309 -17.52 -26.62 7.50
N VAL A 310 -18.55 -27.43 7.22
CA VAL A 310 -18.67 -28.14 5.94
C VAL A 310 -19.08 -27.21 4.81
N VAL A 311 -19.99 -26.28 5.11
CA VAL A 311 -20.43 -25.26 4.14
C VAL A 311 -19.28 -24.31 3.85
N GLY A 312 -18.62 -23.76 4.87
CA GLY A 312 -17.48 -22.86 4.71
C GLY A 312 -16.30 -23.50 3.95
N ALA A 313 -16.07 -24.81 4.12
CA ALA A 313 -15.03 -25.52 3.37
C ALA A 313 -15.34 -25.68 1.86
N ARG A 314 -16.57 -25.43 1.42
CA ARG A 314 -17.00 -25.51 0.00
C ARG A 314 -17.09 -24.14 -0.67
N MET A 315 -17.13 -23.06 0.12
CA MET A 315 -17.03 -21.68 -0.34
C MET A 315 -15.59 -21.37 -0.82
#